data_90de932fc222d771f5d5096775b665a7
#
_entry.id   90de932fc222d771f5d5096775b665a7
#
_cell.length_a   1.000
_cell.length_b   1.000
_cell.length_c   1.000
_cell.angle_alpha   90.00
_cell.angle_beta   90.00
_cell.angle_gamma   90.00
#
_symmetry.space_group_name_H-M   'P 1'
#
loop_
_entity.id
_entity.type
_entity.pdbx_description
1 polymer ?
#
loop_
_entity_poly.entity_id
_entity_poly.type
_entity_poly.pdbx_seq_one_letter_code
_entity_poly.pdbx_strand_id
1 'polypeptide(L)'
;METLITPPLITASAAEFRAALPDGGLLLGIDTGTKTIGTAICDAGWRFATPAKPIPKGKFMRDKAAIEAIVAERGIAGLVIGLPLNMDGSESPRSQSARAYARNLGVLGLPVLLWDERWSTQAAARDLIGQDISRAKRAERIDSAAAATILQAAIDALAGAVL
;
A
#
# COMPACT_ATOMS: atom_id res chain seq x y z
N MET A 1 35.90 -5.92 -3.01
CA MET A 1 34.96 -5.63 -1.91
C MET A 1 33.59 -6.11 -2.30
N GLU A 2 33.10 -7.13 -1.65
CA GLU A 2 31.79 -7.65 -1.94
C GLU A 2 30.72 -6.68 -1.44
N THR A 3 29.87 -6.22 -2.35
CA THR A 3 28.71 -5.44 -1.96
C THR A 3 27.69 -6.41 -1.41
N LEU A 4 27.48 -6.38 -0.10
CA LEU A 4 26.41 -7.17 0.52
C LEU A 4 25.08 -6.60 0.05
N ILE A 5 24.43 -7.34 -0.85
CA ILE A 5 23.06 -6.99 -1.24
C ILE A 5 22.15 -7.46 -0.13
N THR A 6 21.74 -6.53 0.73
CA THR A 6 20.75 -6.83 1.76
C THR A 6 19.41 -6.98 1.09
N PRO A 7 18.69 -8.11 1.30
CA PRO A 7 17.34 -8.23 0.78
C PRO A 7 16.47 -7.07 1.25
N PRO A 8 15.55 -6.56 0.43
CA PRO A 8 14.66 -5.50 0.86
C PRO A 8 13.81 -5.96 2.04
N LEU A 9 13.57 -5.07 2.98
CA LEU A 9 12.77 -5.36 4.15
C LEU A 9 11.31 -5.54 3.77
N ILE A 10 10.73 -6.66 4.13
CA ILE A 10 9.29 -6.90 4.06
C ILE A 10 8.86 -7.28 5.48
N THR A 11 8.04 -6.45 6.10
CA THR A 11 7.70 -6.62 7.51
C THR A 11 6.25 -6.24 7.78
N ALA A 12 5.67 -6.81 8.82
CA ALA A 12 4.38 -6.40 9.36
C ALA A 12 4.54 -5.45 10.55
N SER A 13 5.77 -5.12 10.93
CA SER A 13 6.07 -4.22 12.05
C SER A 13 6.23 -2.79 11.56
N ALA A 14 5.36 -1.88 12.03
CA ALA A 14 5.47 -0.46 11.72
C ALA A 14 6.81 0.11 12.21
N ALA A 15 7.30 -0.32 13.37
CA ALA A 15 8.56 0.15 13.92
C ALA A 15 9.75 -0.25 13.05
N GLU A 16 9.79 -1.50 12.58
CA GLU A 16 10.85 -1.96 11.67
C GLU A 16 10.82 -1.21 10.34
N PHE A 17 9.62 -1.01 9.79
CA PHE A 17 9.43 -0.29 8.56
C PHE A 17 9.91 1.16 8.71
N ARG A 18 9.50 1.81 9.77
CA ARG A 18 9.93 3.18 10.08
C ARG A 18 11.44 3.29 10.16
N ALA A 19 12.09 2.35 10.84
CA ALA A 19 13.55 2.36 10.99
C ALA A 19 14.28 2.22 9.65
N ALA A 20 13.64 1.60 8.65
CA ALA A 20 14.23 1.41 7.33
C ALA A 20 14.00 2.60 6.39
N LEU A 21 13.13 3.55 6.77
CA LEU A 21 12.81 4.72 5.95
C LEU A 21 13.69 5.92 6.32
N PRO A 22 13.90 6.85 5.37
CA PRO A 22 14.42 8.17 5.73
C PRO A 22 13.38 8.91 6.58
N ASP A 23 13.80 10.00 7.22
CA ASP A 23 12.86 10.84 7.97
C ASP A 23 11.89 11.51 7.00
N GLY A 24 10.66 11.00 6.99
CA GLY A 24 9.63 11.46 6.07
C GLY A 24 9.77 10.79 4.70
N GLY A 25 9.11 11.37 3.72
CA GLY A 25 9.10 10.86 2.36
C GLY A 25 7.74 10.29 1.97
N LEU A 26 7.50 10.23 0.67
CA LEU A 26 6.24 9.73 0.15
C LEU A 26 6.18 8.22 0.24
N LEU A 27 5.03 7.70 0.66
CA LEU A 27 4.76 6.26 0.68
C LEU A 27 3.64 5.96 -0.31
N LEU A 28 3.72 4.81 -0.95
CA LEU A 28 2.69 4.33 -1.86
C LEU A 28 1.91 3.20 -1.17
N GLY A 29 0.62 3.42 -0.98
CA GLY A 29 -0.30 2.39 -0.50
C GLY A 29 -0.84 1.58 -1.67
N ILE A 30 -0.91 0.28 -1.51
CA ILE A 30 -1.34 -0.66 -2.55
C ILE A 30 -2.38 -1.62 -1.95
N ASP A 31 -3.52 -1.70 -2.59
CA ASP A 31 -4.55 -2.68 -2.28
C ASP A 31 -4.70 -3.62 -3.48
N THR A 32 -4.28 -4.88 -3.32
CA THR A 32 -4.31 -5.86 -4.40
C THR A 32 -5.71 -6.44 -4.55
N GLY A 33 -6.51 -5.86 -5.45
CA GLY A 33 -7.82 -6.40 -5.79
C GLY A 33 -7.74 -7.51 -6.82
N THR A 34 -8.89 -8.03 -7.21
CA THR A 34 -8.99 -9.07 -8.23
C THR A 34 -8.96 -8.51 -9.65
N LYS A 35 -9.50 -7.32 -9.86
CA LYS A 35 -9.59 -6.66 -11.17
C LYS A 35 -8.75 -5.41 -11.28
N THR A 36 -8.57 -4.72 -10.14
CA THR A 36 -7.80 -3.48 -10.10
C THR A 36 -6.88 -3.49 -8.89
N ILE A 37 -5.81 -2.73 -9.00
CA ILE A 37 -4.91 -2.46 -7.88
C ILE A 37 -5.20 -1.03 -7.44
N GLY A 38 -5.76 -0.88 -6.24
CA GLY A 38 -5.97 0.45 -5.66
C GLY A 38 -4.65 1.05 -5.23
N THR A 39 -4.47 2.34 -5.44
CA THR A 39 -3.26 3.06 -5.05
C THR A 39 -3.59 4.32 -4.27
N ALA A 40 -2.70 4.69 -3.37
CA ALA A 40 -2.79 5.93 -2.61
C ALA A 40 -1.38 6.44 -2.33
N ILE A 41 -1.24 7.74 -2.16
CA ILE A 41 0.04 8.36 -1.87
C ILE A 41 -0.15 9.31 -0.69
N CYS A 42 0.76 9.29 0.27
CA CYS A 42 0.73 10.21 1.40
C CYS A 42 1.66 11.39 1.18
N ASP A 43 1.47 12.45 1.97
CA ASP A 43 2.40 13.57 2.02
C ASP A 43 3.70 13.17 2.73
N ALA A 44 4.75 13.97 2.53
CA ALA A 44 6.07 13.69 3.12
C ALA A 44 6.08 13.72 4.64
N GLY A 45 5.14 14.44 5.24
CA GLY A 45 5.00 14.51 6.70
C GLY A 45 4.14 13.43 7.31
N TRP A 46 3.64 12.49 6.52
CA TRP A 46 2.82 11.36 6.94
C TRP A 46 1.54 11.77 7.68
N ARG A 47 0.86 12.79 7.17
CA ARG A 47 -0.38 13.29 7.76
C ARG A 47 -1.62 12.73 7.08
N PHE A 48 -1.63 12.78 5.75
CA PHE A 48 -2.81 12.43 4.96
C PHE A 48 -2.45 11.51 3.81
N ALA A 49 -3.27 10.48 3.61
CA ALA A 49 -3.22 9.61 2.46
C ALA A 49 -4.30 10.05 1.47
N THR A 50 -3.94 10.16 0.21
CA THR A 50 -4.85 10.58 -0.86
C THR A 50 -4.99 9.45 -1.87
N PRO A 51 -6.23 9.07 -2.26
CA PRO A 51 -6.42 8.09 -3.31
C PRO A 51 -5.77 8.56 -4.61
N ALA A 52 -5.12 7.63 -5.32
CA ALA A 52 -4.51 7.87 -6.61
C ALA A 52 -5.22 7.03 -7.67
N LYS A 53 -4.79 7.15 -8.91
CA LYS A 53 -5.41 6.42 -10.02
C LYS A 53 -5.15 4.92 -9.87
N PRO A 54 -6.20 4.07 -9.87
CA PRO A 54 -6.00 2.63 -9.77
C PRO A 54 -5.32 2.08 -11.03
N ILE A 55 -4.63 0.96 -10.87
CA ILE A 55 -3.94 0.27 -11.95
C ILE A 55 -4.81 -0.93 -12.36
N PRO A 56 -5.17 -1.08 -13.65
CA PRO A 56 -5.83 -2.30 -14.09
C PRO A 56 -4.92 -3.50 -13.84
N LYS A 57 -5.43 -4.51 -13.13
CA LYS A 57 -4.64 -5.68 -12.79
C LYS A 57 -4.47 -6.57 -14.02
N GLY A 58 -3.21 -6.88 -14.34
CA GLY A 58 -2.84 -7.74 -15.45
C GLY A 58 -1.75 -8.70 -15.03
N LYS A 59 -0.88 -9.05 -15.97
CA LYS A 59 0.29 -9.85 -15.65
C LYS A 59 1.20 -9.06 -14.72
N PHE A 60 1.85 -9.75 -13.77
CA PHE A 60 2.65 -9.11 -12.75
C PHE A 60 3.73 -8.17 -13.31
N MET A 61 4.42 -8.57 -14.37
CA MET A 61 5.46 -7.73 -14.98
C MET A 61 4.92 -6.37 -15.43
N ARG A 62 3.68 -6.35 -15.89
CA ARG A 62 3.01 -5.13 -16.32
C ARG A 62 2.59 -4.28 -15.12
N ASP A 63 2.06 -4.92 -14.08
CA ASP A 63 1.71 -4.24 -12.82
C ASP A 63 2.95 -3.64 -12.18
N LYS A 64 4.03 -4.42 -12.12
CA LYS A 64 5.32 -3.98 -11.60
C LYS A 64 5.84 -2.75 -12.34
N ALA A 65 5.76 -2.75 -13.66
CA ALA A 65 6.21 -1.62 -14.48
C ALA A 65 5.41 -0.35 -14.17
N ALA A 66 4.10 -0.48 -13.97
CA ALA A 66 3.25 0.66 -13.60
C ALA A 66 3.60 1.19 -12.21
N ILE A 67 3.82 0.32 -11.25
CA ILE A 67 4.22 0.71 -9.88
C ILE A 67 5.61 1.35 -9.90
N GLU A 68 6.55 0.77 -10.63
CA GLU A 68 7.90 1.29 -10.78
C GLU A 68 7.89 2.71 -11.36
N ALA A 69 7.02 2.97 -12.34
CA ALA A 69 6.86 4.30 -12.91
C ALA A 69 6.38 5.32 -11.86
N ILE A 70 5.42 4.93 -11.01
CA ILE A 70 4.94 5.80 -9.92
C ILE A 70 6.08 6.06 -8.92
N VAL A 71 6.82 5.03 -8.55
CA VAL A 71 7.95 5.14 -7.62
C VAL A 71 8.97 6.14 -8.14
N ALA A 72 9.35 6.02 -9.41
CA ALA A 72 10.34 6.92 -10.01
C ALA A 72 9.81 8.34 -10.16
N GLU A 73 8.58 8.50 -10.63
CA GLU A 73 7.98 9.81 -10.88
C GLU A 73 7.72 10.59 -9.60
N ARG A 74 7.26 9.91 -8.55
CA ARG A 74 6.84 10.57 -7.31
C ARG A 74 7.89 10.50 -6.21
N GLY A 75 9.01 9.81 -6.42
CA GLY A 75 10.05 9.67 -5.41
C GLY A 75 9.58 8.88 -4.19
N ILE A 76 8.94 7.76 -4.40
CA ILE A 76 8.38 6.93 -3.33
C ILE A 76 9.52 6.29 -2.53
N ALA A 77 9.47 6.40 -1.21
CA ALA A 77 10.48 5.88 -0.29
C ALA A 77 10.15 4.49 0.25
N GLY A 78 8.89 4.09 0.23
CA GLY A 78 8.46 2.79 0.75
C GLY A 78 7.07 2.42 0.27
N LEU A 79 6.74 1.14 0.40
CA LEU A 79 5.45 0.60 -0.03
C LEU A 79 4.67 0.09 1.17
N VAL A 80 3.37 0.34 1.20
CA VAL A 80 2.45 -0.22 2.19
C VAL A 80 1.43 -1.06 1.43
N ILE A 81 1.41 -2.35 1.70
CA ILE A 81 0.55 -3.30 0.98
C ILE A 81 -0.45 -3.89 1.97
N GLY A 82 -1.73 -3.81 1.64
CA GLY A 82 -2.79 -4.38 2.46
C GLY A 82 -2.71 -5.90 2.52
N LEU A 83 -2.91 -6.46 3.70
CA LEU A 83 -2.87 -7.89 3.95
C LEU A 83 -4.27 -8.34 4.40
N PRO A 84 -5.06 -8.95 3.51
CA PRO A 84 -6.45 -9.33 3.82
C PRO A 84 -6.53 -10.67 4.55
N LEU A 85 -6.16 -10.67 5.83
CA LEU A 85 -6.28 -11.84 6.69
C LEU A 85 -7.76 -12.14 6.99
N ASN A 86 -8.03 -13.39 7.38
CA ASN A 86 -9.34 -13.75 7.93
C ASN A 86 -9.55 -13.02 9.26
N MET A 87 -10.80 -12.91 9.69
CA MET A 87 -11.13 -12.17 10.91
C MET A 87 -10.46 -12.73 12.16
N ASP A 88 -10.14 -14.03 12.16
CA ASP A 88 -9.42 -14.68 13.27
C ASP A 88 -7.90 -14.51 13.18
N GLY A 89 -7.41 -13.80 12.17
CA GLY A 89 -5.98 -13.58 11.96
C GLY A 89 -5.28 -14.64 11.13
N SER A 90 -5.99 -15.68 10.72
CA SER A 90 -5.39 -16.73 9.88
C SER A 90 -5.24 -16.26 8.43
N GLU A 91 -4.34 -16.93 7.70
CA GLU A 91 -4.11 -16.64 6.29
C GLU A 91 -5.31 -16.99 5.44
N SER A 92 -5.57 -16.18 4.44
CA SER A 92 -6.57 -16.42 3.41
C SER A 92 -5.86 -16.62 2.08
N PRO A 93 -6.55 -17.12 1.03
CA PRO A 93 -5.95 -17.16 -0.31
C PRO A 93 -5.54 -15.77 -0.78
N ARG A 94 -6.32 -14.73 -0.44
CA ARG A 94 -5.99 -13.36 -0.81
C ARG A 94 -4.79 -12.82 -0.03
N SER A 95 -4.64 -13.16 1.24
CA SER A 95 -3.48 -12.74 2.02
C SER A 95 -2.20 -13.41 1.50
N GLN A 96 -2.28 -14.68 1.13
CA GLN A 96 -1.14 -15.38 0.52
C GLN A 96 -0.74 -14.73 -0.81
N SER A 97 -1.72 -14.35 -1.63
CA SER A 97 -1.47 -13.63 -2.88
C SER A 97 -0.83 -12.27 -2.63
N ALA A 98 -1.30 -11.53 -1.62
CA ALA A 98 -0.73 -10.23 -1.26
C ALA A 98 0.72 -10.39 -0.79
N ARG A 99 1.04 -11.42 -0.02
CA ARG A 99 2.42 -11.69 0.42
C ARG A 99 3.32 -12.02 -0.76
N ALA A 100 2.85 -12.83 -1.71
CA ALA A 100 3.60 -13.14 -2.92
C ALA A 100 3.83 -11.88 -3.76
N TYR A 101 2.82 -11.05 -3.88
CA TYR A 101 2.91 -9.77 -4.59
C TYR A 101 3.99 -8.87 -3.96
N ALA A 102 3.98 -8.76 -2.64
CA ALA A 102 4.98 -8.00 -1.90
C ALA A 102 6.40 -8.53 -2.14
N ARG A 103 6.59 -9.85 -2.06
CA ARG A 103 7.89 -10.46 -2.33
C ARG A 103 8.38 -10.14 -3.74
N ASN A 104 7.49 -10.20 -4.71
CA ASN A 104 7.84 -9.94 -6.11
C ASN A 104 8.14 -8.45 -6.36
N LEU A 105 7.54 -7.55 -5.59
CA LEU A 105 7.86 -6.13 -5.64
C LEU A 105 9.17 -5.79 -4.92
N GLY A 106 9.73 -6.73 -4.18
CA GLY A 106 11.00 -6.55 -3.49
C GLY A 106 12.15 -6.18 -4.42
N VAL A 107 12.06 -6.54 -5.71
CA VAL A 107 13.07 -6.18 -6.72
C VAL A 107 13.21 -4.67 -6.91
N LEU A 108 12.23 -3.87 -6.47
CA LEU A 108 12.32 -2.42 -6.50
C LEU A 108 13.27 -1.86 -5.44
N GLY A 109 13.65 -2.68 -4.46
CA GLY A 109 14.64 -2.28 -3.44
C GLY A 109 14.09 -1.38 -2.34
N LEU A 110 12.76 -1.20 -2.28
CA LEU A 110 12.13 -0.35 -1.26
C LEU A 110 11.64 -1.18 -0.07
N PRO A 111 11.66 -0.61 1.15
CA PRO A 111 11.00 -1.25 2.28
C PRO A 111 9.51 -1.45 2.01
N VAL A 112 8.96 -2.57 2.46
CA VAL A 112 7.55 -2.91 2.31
C VAL A 112 6.95 -3.21 3.67
N LEU A 113 5.87 -2.53 4.00
CA LEU A 113 5.04 -2.81 5.17
C LEU A 113 3.81 -3.57 4.72
N LEU A 114 3.60 -4.75 5.30
CA LEU A 114 2.35 -5.50 5.14
C LEU A 114 1.39 -5.04 6.24
N TRP A 115 0.29 -4.43 5.83
CA TRP A 115 -0.68 -3.87 6.77
C TRP A 115 -1.90 -4.78 6.90
N ASP A 116 -2.19 -5.22 8.11
CA ASP A 116 -3.37 -6.03 8.39
C ASP A 116 -4.63 -5.22 8.14
N GLU A 117 -5.39 -5.58 7.10
CA GLU A 117 -6.59 -4.86 6.69
C GLU A 117 -7.71 -4.90 7.74
N ARG A 118 -7.64 -5.81 8.71
CA ARG A 118 -8.61 -5.82 9.83
C ARG A 118 -8.54 -4.53 10.65
N TRP A 119 -7.39 -3.84 10.63
CA TRP A 119 -7.19 -2.58 11.35
C TRP A 119 -7.67 -1.36 10.57
N SER A 120 -8.12 -1.54 9.33
CA SER A 120 -8.61 -0.47 8.47
C SER A 120 -10.14 -0.44 8.50
N THR A 121 -10.71 0.76 8.45
CA THR A 121 -12.17 0.90 8.42
C THR A 121 -12.68 0.95 6.99
N GLN A 122 -13.89 0.44 6.77
CA GLN A 122 -14.58 0.55 5.48
C GLN A 122 -15.41 1.84 5.35
N ALA A 123 -15.35 2.70 6.37
CA ALA A 123 -16.18 3.91 6.43
C ALA A 123 -15.90 4.86 5.27
N ALA A 124 -14.61 5.05 4.91
CA ALA A 124 -14.24 5.94 3.81
C ALA A 124 -14.85 5.51 2.48
N ALA A 125 -14.92 4.21 2.21
CA ALA A 125 -15.53 3.69 0.99
C ALA A 125 -17.04 3.95 0.96
N ARG A 126 -17.71 3.82 2.10
CA ARG A 126 -19.15 4.10 2.21
C ARG A 126 -19.46 5.57 1.96
N ASP A 127 -18.63 6.46 2.50
CA ASP A 127 -18.79 7.90 2.30
C ASP A 127 -18.68 8.27 0.82
N LEU A 128 -17.74 7.64 0.09
CA LEU A 128 -17.61 7.87 -1.34
C LEU A 128 -18.81 7.39 -2.13
N ILE A 129 -19.45 6.29 -1.73
CA ILE A 129 -20.66 5.78 -2.38
C ILE A 129 -21.82 6.79 -2.25
N GLY A 130 -21.88 7.52 -1.13
CA GLY A 130 -22.90 8.51 -0.89
C GLY A 130 -22.75 9.81 -1.70
N GLN A 131 -21.65 10.01 -2.40
CA GLN A 131 -21.41 11.22 -3.20
C GLN A 131 -22.04 11.05 -4.60
N ASP A 132 -22.51 12.18 -5.14
CA ASP A 132 -23.12 12.20 -6.48
C ASP A 132 -22.03 12.26 -7.56
N ILE A 133 -21.49 11.09 -7.92
CA ILE A 133 -20.43 10.95 -8.93
C ILE A 133 -20.82 9.83 -9.91
N SER A 134 -20.22 9.84 -11.10
CA SER A 134 -20.48 8.81 -12.09
C SER A 134 -20.10 7.42 -11.56
N ARG A 135 -20.80 6.39 -12.07
CA ARG A 135 -20.55 5.00 -11.64
C ARG A 135 -19.10 4.58 -11.85
N ALA A 136 -18.50 4.95 -12.99
CA ALA A 136 -17.12 4.61 -13.30
C ALA A 136 -16.13 5.31 -12.34
N LYS A 137 -16.32 6.60 -12.11
CA LYS A 137 -15.49 7.36 -11.16
C LYS A 137 -15.70 6.89 -9.73
N ARG A 138 -16.93 6.48 -9.39
CA ARG A 138 -17.22 5.91 -8.07
C ARG A 138 -16.46 4.62 -7.86
N ALA A 139 -16.43 3.73 -8.85
CA ALA A 139 -15.69 2.47 -8.77
C ALA A 139 -14.20 2.72 -8.60
N GLU A 140 -13.61 3.65 -9.37
CA GLU A 140 -12.19 4.02 -9.24
C GLU A 140 -11.89 4.55 -7.84
N ARG A 141 -12.73 5.43 -7.31
CA ARG A 141 -12.53 5.99 -5.97
C ARG A 141 -12.69 4.95 -4.87
N ILE A 142 -13.60 3.98 -5.03
CA ILE A 142 -13.78 2.91 -4.07
C ILE A 142 -12.53 2.04 -4.02
N ASP A 143 -11.97 1.65 -5.19
CA ASP A 143 -10.77 0.85 -5.26
C ASP A 143 -9.59 1.57 -4.60
N SER A 144 -9.42 2.86 -4.92
CA SER A 144 -8.33 3.66 -4.35
C SER A 144 -8.63 4.14 -2.93
N ALA A 145 -9.90 4.23 -2.53
CA ALA A 145 -10.26 4.56 -1.16
C ALA A 145 -9.81 3.49 -0.18
N ALA A 146 -9.90 2.21 -0.56
CA ALA A 146 -9.37 1.13 0.27
C ALA A 146 -7.86 1.28 0.46
N ALA A 147 -7.12 1.57 -0.61
CA ALA A 147 -5.68 1.82 -0.53
C ALA A 147 -5.37 3.03 0.35
N ALA A 148 -6.15 4.11 0.23
CA ALA A 148 -5.99 5.30 1.07
C ALA A 148 -6.27 5.02 2.53
N THR A 149 -7.29 4.21 2.82
CA THR A 149 -7.63 3.81 4.19
C THR A 149 -6.51 2.98 4.81
N ILE A 150 -5.97 2.03 4.06
CA ILE A 150 -4.82 1.22 4.47
C ILE A 150 -3.62 2.13 4.75
N LEU A 151 -3.29 2.99 3.81
CA LEU A 151 -2.14 3.88 3.95
C LEU A 151 -2.31 4.87 5.10
N GLN A 152 -3.51 5.42 5.29
CA GLN A 152 -3.79 6.35 6.40
C GLN A 152 -3.58 5.66 7.74
N ALA A 153 -4.10 4.45 7.92
CA ALA A 153 -3.92 3.69 9.15
C ALA A 153 -2.43 3.41 9.40
N ALA A 154 -1.70 3.07 8.34
CA ALA A 154 -0.27 2.79 8.44
C ALA A 154 0.54 4.04 8.83
N ILE A 155 0.30 5.18 8.19
CA ILE A 155 1.04 6.42 8.53
C ILE A 155 0.70 6.93 9.93
N ASP A 156 -0.53 6.72 10.39
CA ASP A 156 -0.90 7.05 11.77
C ASP A 156 -0.11 6.17 12.76
N ALA A 157 0.06 4.89 12.44
CA ALA A 157 0.87 3.98 13.25
C ALA A 157 2.35 4.35 13.22
N LEU A 158 2.86 4.78 12.06
CA LEU A 158 4.25 5.24 11.94
C LEU A 158 4.50 6.48 12.81
N ALA A 159 3.56 7.41 12.83
CA ALA A 159 3.66 8.60 13.67
C ALA A 159 3.70 8.23 15.15
N GLY A 160 2.92 7.23 15.58
CA GLY A 160 2.94 6.72 16.95
C GLY A 160 4.19 5.93 17.30
N ALA A 161 4.91 5.39 16.31
CA ALA A 161 6.12 4.60 16.52
C ALA A 161 7.37 5.44 16.80
N VAL A 162 7.25 6.75 16.81
CA VAL A 162 8.36 7.71 17.00
C VAL A 162 8.68 7.96 18.47
N LEU A 163 8.03 7.30 19.36
CA LEU A 163 8.23 7.49 20.82
C LEU A 163 9.45 6.73 21.32
#